data_871b8114584992a6720de2c5483185ad
#
_entry.id   871b8114584992a6720de2c5483185ad
#
_cell.length_a   1.000
_cell.length_b   1.000
_cell.length_c   1.000
_cell.angle_alpha   90.00
_cell.angle_beta   90.00
_cell.angle_gamma   90.00
#
_symmetry.space_group_name_H-M   'P 1'
#
loop_
_entity.id
_entity.type
_entity.pdbx_description
1 polymer ?
#
loop_
_entity_poly.entity_id
_entity_poly.type
_entity_poly.pdbx_seq_one_letter_code
_entity_poly.pdbx_strand_id
1 'polypeptide(L)'
;MRRILLHFVAAVIATLAIAVFVAHAGAQERVVNIYNWSDYIDPKVLEDFTKETGIKVVYDVFDSNDVVETKLLAGKTGYDVVVPSQTYMQRLIAAGVLQKLDKSNLPNLKNVWPEIAQRLATYDPGNEYGVNYMWGTTGIGVNVDRAKERLGGQQLDTWDVVFKPELLTKLGSCGVHMLDAADEMIPTVLRWLSVDPDSKNTADIEKAGAALAKIRPHVRKFHSAEYINALANGEICLAVGWSGDVLQAR
;
A
#
# COMPACT_ATOMS: atom_id res chain seq x y z
N MET A 1 61.60 -42.19 14.09
CA MET A 1 60.41 -42.00 14.93
C MET A 1 60.03 -40.50 15.11
N ARG A 2 60.94 -39.62 15.48
CA ARG A 2 60.61 -38.17 15.74
C ARG A 2 60.06 -37.41 14.49
N ARG A 3 60.51 -37.69 13.28
CA ARG A 3 60.04 -37.07 12.03
C ARG A 3 58.63 -37.51 11.62
N ILE A 4 58.26 -38.76 11.86
CA ILE A 4 56.95 -39.30 11.53
C ILE A 4 55.87 -38.73 12.46
N LEU A 5 56.22 -38.56 13.74
CA LEU A 5 55.31 -37.93 14.72
C LEU A 5 55.01 -36.45 14.41
N LEU A 6 56.00 -35.70 13.90
CA LEU A 6 55.83 -34.32 13.50
C LEU A 6 54.89 -34.16 12.29
N HIS A 7 54.95 -35.09 11.30
CA HIS A 7 54.08 -35.05 10.16
C HIS A 7 52.63 -35.42 10.53
N PHE A 8 52.45 -36.37 11.49
CA PHE A 8 51.10 -36.72 11.98
C PHE A 8 50.45 -35.58 12.73
N VAL A 9 51.19 -34.88 13.60
CA VAL A 9 50.68 -33.73 14.33
C VAL A 9 50.36 -32.57 13.38
N ALA A 10 51.19 -32.31 12.38
CA ALA A 10 50.94 -31.26 11.40
C ALA A 10 49.66 -31.58 10.54
N ALA A 11 49.47 -32.85 10.17
CA ALA A 11 48.26 -33.26 9.43
C ALA A 11 46.98 -33.15 10.26
N VAL A 12 47.02 -33.51 11.54
CA VAL A 12 45.85 -33.36 12.44
C VAL A 12 45.51 -31.88 12.68
N ILE A 13 46.51 -30.99 12.84
CA ILE A 13 46.28 -29.56 12.98
C ILE A 13 45.71 -28.97 11.70
N ALA A 14 46.19 -29.39 10.52
CA ALA A 14 45.66 -28.92 9.24
C ALA A 14 44.22 -29.38 9.03
N THR A 15 43.84 -30.61 9.38
CA THR A 15 42.45 -31.10 9.31
C THR A 15 41.55 -30.41 10.33
N LEU A 16 41.99 -30.13 11.53
CA LEU A 16 41.21 -29.32 12.50
C LEU A 16 41.02 -27.87 12.03
N ALA A 17 42.04 -27.25 11.43
CA ALA A 17 41.94 -25.90 10.90
C ALA A 17 40.96 -25.81 9.73
N ILE A 18 40.94 -26.81 8.84
CA ILE A 18 39.96 -26.88 7.73
C ILE A 18 38.55 -27.11 8.26
N ALA A 19 38.36 -27.95 9.27
CA ALA A 19 37.06 -28.19 9.89
C ALA A 19 36.51 -26.93 10.58
N VAL A 20 37.35 -26.13 11.22
CA VAL A 20 36.95 -24.85 11.82
C VAL A 20 36.61 -23.80 10.74
N PHE A 21 37.32 -23.78 9.60
CA PHE A 21 37.04 -22.86 8.52
C PHE A 21 35.71 -23.20 7.79
N VAL A 22 35.34 -24.47 7.65
CA VAL A 22 34.09 -24.91 7.06
C VAL A 22 32.89 -24.62 8.00
N ALA A 23 33.11 -24.66 9.32
CA ALA A 23 32.06 -24.32 10.29
C ALA A 23 31.74 -22.82 10.36
N HIS A 24 32.59 -21.94 9.77
CA HIS A 24 32.38 -20.50 9.65
C HIS A 24 31.97 -20.06 8.25
N ALA A 25 31.61 -20.99 7.35
CA ALA A 25 30.78 -20.64 6.21
C ALA A 25 29.42 -20.24 6.78
N GLY A 26 29.34 -18.99 7.27
CA GLY A 26 28.17 -18.42 7.92
C GLY A 26 26.96 -18.70 7.07
N ALA A 27 25.94 -19.29 7.64
CA ALA A 27 24.64 -19.41 6.96
C ALA A 27 24.30 -18.01 6.46
N GLN A 28 24.24 -17.85 5.15
CA GLN A 28 23.86 -16.58 4.54
C GLN A 28 22.56 -16.11 5.21
N GLU A 29 22.57 -14.93 5.81
CA GLU A 29 21.40 -14.39 6.49
C GLU A 29 20.23 -14.39 5.50
N ARG A 30 19.17 -15.12 5.83
CA ARG A 30 17.97 -15.14 4.99
C ARG A 30 17.23 -13.83 5.20
N VAL A 31 16.98 -13.10 4.11
CA VAL A 31 16.34 -11.79 4.13
C VAL A 31 15.15 -11.80 3.21
N VAL A 32 14.06 -11.15 3.59
CA VAL A 32 12.94 -10.80 2.72
C VAL A 32 12.77 -9.29 2.68
N ASN A 33 12.72 -8.73 1.48
CA ASN A 33 12.58 -7.30 1.23
C ASN A 33 11.12 -7.03 0.85
N ILE A 34 10.43 -6.25 1.67
CA ILE A 34 9.00 -5.95 1.51
C ILE A 34 8.83 -4.47 1.22
N TYR A 35 7.99 -4.13 0.23
CA TYR A 35 7.62 -2.77 -0.10
C TYR A 35 6.11 -2.62 -0.01
N ASN A 36 5.64 -1.92 1.01
CA ASN A 36 4.23 -1.81 1.37
C ASN A 36 3.84 -0.35 1.63
N TRP A 37 2.55 -0.11 1.77
CA TRP A 37 1.99 1.16 2.20
C TRP A 37 2.47 1.52 3.61
N SER A 38 2.66 2.81 3.87
CA SER A 38 2.81 3.32 5.23
C SER A 38 1.57 2.95 6.06
N ASP A 39 1.78 2.68 7.34
CA ASP A 39 0.73 2.38 8.34
C ASP A 39 -0.12 1.11 8.11
N TYR A 40 0.24 0.24 7.16
CA TYR A 40 -0.58 -0.93 6.79
C TYR A 40 -0.07 -2.25 7.38
N ILE A 41 0.78 -2.23 8.37
CA ILE A 41 1.19 -3.42 9.14
C ILE A 41 1.50 -3.04 10.58
N ASP A 42 1.15 -3.92 11.51
CA ASP A 42 1.65 -3.83 12.87
C ASP A 42 3.13 -4.26 12.90
N PRO A 43 4.07 -3.42 13.36
CA PRO A 43 5.49 -3.76 13.46
C PRO A 43 5.75 -5.07 14.21
N LYS A 44 4.89 -5.41 15.17
CA LYS A 44 4.99 -6.67 15.91
C LYS A 44 4.86 -7.89 15.00
N VAL A 45 4.08 -7.83 13.94
CA VAL A 45 3.94 -8.93 12.96
C VAL A 45 5.26 -9.22 12.27
N LEU A 46 6.03 -8.17 11.94
CA LEU A 46 7.37 -8.31 11.32
C LEU A 46 8.37 -8.94 12.29
N GLU A 47 8.32 -8.53 13.56
CA GLU A 47 9.17 -9.10 14.62
C GLU A 47 8.84 -10.58 14.87
N ASP A 48 7.55 -10.91 15.00
CA ASP A 48 7.08 -12.29 15.22
C ASP A 48 7.45 -13.19 14.03
N PHE A 49 7.26 -12.71 12.78
CA PHE A 49 7.72 -13.43 11.59
C PHE A 49 9.22 -13.74 11.62
N THR A 50 10.03 -12.74 11.94
CA THR A 50 11.49 -12.93 12.03
C THR A 50 11.84 -13.93 13.13
N LYS A 51 11.16 -13.87 14.27
CA LYS A 51 11.38 -14.77 15.41
C LYS A 51 10.99 -16.22 15.10
N GLU A 52 9.89 -16.41 14.37
CA GLU A 52 9.38 -17.75 14.03
C GLU A 52 10.18 -18.40 12.91
N THR A 53 10.60 -17.62 11.91
CA THR A 53 11.19 -18.16 10.67
C THR A 53 12.71 -18.06 10.62
N GLY A 54 13.30 -17.19 11.43
CA GLY A 54 14.71 -16.80 11.32
C GLY A 54 15.02 -16.03 10.02
N ILE A 55 14.00 -15.49 9.34
CA ILE A 55 14.15 -14.65 8.15
C ILE A 55 14.09 -13.19 8.59
N LYS A 56 15.12 -12.42 8.29
CA LYS A 56 15.15 -10.98 8.56
C LYS A 56 14.25 -10.26 7.59
N VAL A 57 13.43 -9.35 8.09
CA VAL A 57 12.60 -8.49 7.27
C VAL A 57 13.29 -7.15 7.05
N VAL A 58 13.44 -6.74 5.79
CA VAL A 58 13.75 -5.37 5.37
C VAL A 58 12.46 -4.78 4.84
N TYR A 59 11.96 -3.74 5.50
CA TYR A 59 10.63 -3.20 5.24
C TYR A 59 10.73 -1.74 4.82
N ASP A 60 10.38 -1.47 3.56
CA ASP A 60 10.29 -0.14 2.99
C ASP A 60 8.83 0.25 2.78
N VAL A 61 8.53 1.54 2.82
CA VAL A 61 7.18 2.05 2.67
C VAL A 61 7.05 3.02 1.50
N PHE A 62 5.82 3.11 0.99
CA PHE A 62 5.39 4.12 0.02
C PHE A 62 4.01 4.67 0.38
N ASP A 63 3.62 5.77 -0.22
CA ASP A 63 2.36 6.47 0.00
C ASP A 63 1.58 6.73 -1.31
N SER A 64 2.11 6.27 -2.44
CA SER A 64 1.50 6.45 -3.75
C SER A 64 1.78 5.24 -4.65
N ASN A 65 0.74 4.79 -5.36
CA ASN A 65 0.88 3.75 -6.37
C ASN A 65 1.81 4.16 -7.52
N ASP A 66 1.83 5.43 -7.90
CA ASP A 66 2.72 5.93 -8.97
C ASP A 66 4.19 5.78 -8.59
N VAL A 67 4.52 5.98 -7.30
CA VAL A 67 5.87 5.79 -6.77
C VAL A 67 6.28 4.32 -6.84
N VAL A 68 5.42 3.40 -6.38
CA VAL A 68 5.74 1.96 -6.43
C VAL A 68 5.83 1.46 -7.86
N GLU A 69 4.91 1.86 -8.75
CA GLU A 69 4.93 1.47 -10.15
C GLU A 69 6.20 1.96 -10.85
N THR A 70 6.53 3.24 -10.72
CA THR A 70 7.74 3.82 -11.32
C THR A 70 9.00 3.09 -10.86
N LYS A 71 9.10 2.81 -9.56
CA LYS A 71 10.25 2.11 -8.98
C LYS A 71 10.36 0.68 -9.50
N LEU A 72 9.25 -0.05 -9.59
CA LEU A 72 9.24 -1.44 -10.06
C LEU A 72 9.52 -1.53 -11.56
N LEU A 73 8.98 -0.63 -12.38
CA LEU A 73 9.24 -0.58 -13.81
C LEU A 73 10.70 -0.23 -14.14
N ALA A 74 11.38 0.53 -13.29
CA ALA A 74 12.82 0.78 -13.41
C ALA A 74 13.67 -0.49 -13.25
N GLY A 75 13.12 -1.52 -12.59
CA GLY A 75 13.75 -2.83 -12.40
C GLY A 75 14.88 -2.85 -11.38
N LYS A 76 15.37 -4.05 -11.06
CA LYS A 76 16.48 -4.30 -10.11
C LYS A 76 16.26 -3.67 -8.73
N THR A 77 15.02 -3.65 -8.25
CA THR A 77 14.68 -3.01 -6.98
C THR A 77 15.11 -3.83 -5.76
N GLY A 78 15.26 -5.15 -5.93
CA GLY A 78 15.60 -6.06 -4.85
C GLY A 78 14.44 -6.41 -3.92
N TYR A 79 13.20 -6.00 -4.22
CA TYR A 79 12.04 -6.40 -3.44
C TYR A 79 11.57 -7.81 -3.81
N ASP A 80 11.23 -8.57 -2.78
CA ASP A 80 10.65 -9.92 -2.88
C ASP A 80 9.13 -9.88 -2.83
N VAL A 81 8.57 -8.94 -2.04
CA VAL A 81 7.12 -8.74 -1.88
C VAL A 81 6.79 -7.27 -2.05
N VAL A 82 5.76 -6.99 -2.87
CA VAL A 82 5.26 -5.63 -3.11
C VAL A 82 3.74 -5.61 -2.98
N VAL A 83 3.17 -4.50 -2.52
CA VAL A 83 1.74 -4.40 -2.21
C VAL A 83 1.09 -3.23 -2.97
N PRO A 84 1.04 -3.25 -4.31
CA PRO A 84 0.33 -2.24 -5.09
C PRO A 84 -1.19 -2.43 -5.00
N SER A 85 -1.96 -1.38 -5.31
CA SER A 85 -3.40 -1.54 -5.55
C SER A 85 -3.65 -2.36 -6.81
N GLN A 86 -4.82 -3.01 -6.89
CA GLN A 86 -5.16 -3.98 -7.95
C GLN A 86 -5.04 -3.41 -9.38
N THR A 87 -5.39 -2.16 -9.61
CA THR A 87 -5.27 -1.47 -10.90
C THR A 87 -3.82 -1.36 -11.36
N TYR A 88 -2.91 -1.05 -10.44
CA TYR A 88 -1.48 -0.97 -10.68
C TYR A 88 -0.85 -2.36 -10.80
N MET A 89 -1.29 -3.31 -9.98
CA MET A 89 -0.87 -4.71 -10.10
C MET A 89 -1.16 -5.25 -11.51
N GLN A 90 -2.33 -4.98 -12.07
CA GLN A 90 -2.69 -5.40 -13.45
C GLN A 90 -1.68 -4.86 -14.48
N ARG A 91 -1.26 -3.61 -14.35
CA ARG A 91 -0.27 -3.00 -15.25
C ARG A 91 1.11 -3.62 -15.07
N LEU A 92 1.51 -3.90 -13.83
CA LEU A 92 2.78 -4.55 -13.51
C LEU A 92 2.83 -6.01 -14.00
N ILE A 93 1.69 -6.72 -13.97
CA ILE A 93 1.53 -8.04 -14.60
C ILE A 93 1.75 -7.94 -16.10
N ALA A 94 1.05 -7.01 -16.77
CA ALA A 94 1.17 -6.80 -18.20
C ALA A 94 2.59 -6.41 -18.64
N ALA A 95 3.33 -5.68 -17.78
CA ALA A 95 4.73 -5.31 -17.99
C ALA A 95 5.72 -6.45 -17.68
N GLY A 96 5.25 -7.60 -17.17
CA GLY A 96 6.11 -8.75 -16.84
C GLY A 96 7.01 -8.53 -15.62
N VAL A 97 6.65 -7.60 -14.75
CA VAL A 97 7.43 -7.24 -13.54
C VAL A 97 7.19 -8.22 -12.40
N LEU A 98 5.96 -8.74 -12.29
CA LEU A 98 5.57 -9.65 -11.22
C LEU A 98 5.75 -11.11 -11.62
N GLN A 99 6.07 -11.95 -10.65
CA GLN A 99 6.18 -13.40 -10.83
C GLN A 99 4.87 -14.09 -10.44
N LYS A 100 4.56 -15.19 -11.12
CA LYS A 100 3.43 -16.05 -10.73
C LYS A 100 3.69 -16.69 -9.38
N LEU A 101 2.63 -16.77 -8.58
CA LEU A 101 2.65 -17.45 -7.29
C LEU A 101 2.67 -18.97 -7.47
N ASP A 102 3.52 -19.64 -6.73
CA ASP A 102 3.38 -21.09 -6.50
C ASP A 102 2.37 -21.33 -5.38
N LYS A 103 1.10 -21.54 -5.77
CA LYS A 103 0.00 -21.72 -4.83
C LYS A 103 0.14 -22.97 -3.96
N SER A 104 0.96 -23.94 -4.35
CA SER A 104 1.21 -25.12 -3.53
C SER A 104 1.94 -24.79 -2.22
N ASN A 105 2.68 -23.69 -2.22
CA ASN A 105 3.38 -23.15 -1.06
C ASN A 105 2.53 -22.19 -0.20
N LEU A 106 1.27 -21.97 -0.58
CA LEU A 106 0.38 -21.00 0.07
C LEU A 106 -0.88 -21.66 0.68
N PRO A 107 -0.74 -22.54 1.69
CA PRO A 107 -1.85 -23.32 2.24
C PRO A 107 -2.96 -22.46 2.86
N ASN A 108 -2.65 -21.22 3.22
CA ASN A 108 -3.59 -20.28 3.84
C ASN A 108 -4.44 -19.50 2.82
N LEU A 109 -4.25 -19.67 1.50
CA LEU A 109 -5.11 -19.06 0.48
C LEU A 109 -6.60 -19.41 0.67
N LYS A 110 -6.91 -20.56 1.25
CA LYS A 110 -8.27 -20.99 1.61
C LYS A 110 -8.99 -20.05 2.60
N ASN A 111 -8.25 -19.19 3.31
CA ASN A 111 -8.79 -18.25 4.29
C ASN A 111 -9.16 -16.90 3.66
N VAL A 112 -8.81 -16.66 2.40
CA VAL A 112 -9.20 -15.42 1.70
C VAL A 112 -10.71 -15.45 1.43
N TRP A 113 -11.38 -14.33 1.67
CA TRP A 113 -12.81 -14.23 1.37
C TRP A 113 -13.08 -14.43 -0.12
N PRO A 114 -13.99 -15.35 -0.48
CA PRO A 114 -14.26 -15.66 -1.90
C PRO A 114 -14.70 -14.44 -2.71
N GLU A 115 -15.53 -13.56 -2.14
CA GLU A 115 -16.01 -12.34 -2.80
C GLU A 115 -14.86 -11.38 -3.13
N ILE A 116 -13.89 -11.26 -2.23
CA ILE A 116 -12.73 -10.40 -2.44
C ILE A 116 -11.78 -11.03 -3.46
N ALA A 117 -11.55 -12.34 -3.39
CA ALA A 117 -10.78 -13.07 -4.39
C ALA A 117 -11.40 -12.95 -5.80
N GLN A 118 -12.74 -13.00 -5.90
CA GLN A 118 -13.44 -12.81 -7.16
C GLN A 118 -13.28 -11.39 -7.72
N ARG A 119 -13.30 -10.37 -6.87
CA ARG A 119 -13.03 -8.98 -7.29
C ARG A 119 -11.59 -8.80 -7.77
N LEU A 120 -10.63 -9.39 -7.06
CA LEU A 120 -9.22 -9.35 -7.47
C LEU A 120 -9.02 -10.03 -8.83
N ALA A 121 -9.73 -11.13 -9.11
CA ALA A 121 -9.65 -11.87 -10.37
C ALA A 121 -10.02 -11.02 -11.61
N THR A 122 -10.69 -9.88 -11.45
CA THR A 122 -10.94 -8.92 -12.53
C THR A 122 -9.63 -8.28 -13.03
N TYR A 123 -8.66 -8.13 -12.16
CA TYR A 123 -7.36 -7.51 -12.43
C TYR A 123 -6.24 -8.54 -12.60
N ASP A 124 -6.38 -9.70 -11.97
CA ASP A 124 -5.47 -10.85 -12.00
C ASP A 124 -6.26 -12.14 -12.25
N PRO A 125 -6.60 -12.46 -13.51
CA PRO A 125 -7.39 -13.65 -13.84
C PRO A 125 -6.81 -14.91 -13.20
N GLY A 126 -7.63 -15.59 -12.41
CA GLY A 126 -7.22 -16.77 -11.65
C GLY A 126 -6.42 -16.46 -10.39
N ASN A 127 -6.20 -15.19 -10.01
CA ASN A 127 -5.36 -14.79 -8.88
C ASN A 127 -3.99 -15.47 -8.92
N GLU A 128 -3.32 -15.37 -10.07
CA GLU A 128 -2.05 -16.07 -10.31
C GLU A 128 -0.83 -15.31 -9.80
N TYR A 129 -0.92 -13.99 -9.65
CA TYR A 129 0.20 -13.13 -9.28
C TYR A 129 0.06 -12.50 -7.90
N GLY A 130 -1.18 -12.35 -7.40
CA GLY A 130 -1.44 -11.66 -6.15
C GLY A 130 -2.33 -12.44 -5.19
N VAL A 131 -2.15 -12.13 -3.90
CA VAL A 131 -3.06 -12.50 -2.82
C VAL A 131 -3.61 -11.21 -2.24
N ASN A 132 -4.94 -11.14 -2.06
CA ASN A 132 -5.51 -9.97 -1.40
C ASN A 132 -4.95 -9.83 0.01
N TYR A 133 -4.35 -8.67 0.28
CA TYR A 133 -3.79 -8.30 1.57
C TYR A 133 -4.81 -7.54 2.42
N MET A 134 -5.30 -6.43 1.88
CA MET A 134 -6.32 -5.59 2.51
C MET A 134 -7.34 -5.14 1.47
N TRP A 135 -8.50 -4.73 1.92
CA TRP A 135 -9.51 -4.07 1.11
C TRP A 135 -10.21 -2.99 1.92
N GLY A 136 -10.73 -2.00 1.25
CA GLY A 136 -11.44 -0.90 1.87
C GLY A 136 -12.31 -0.17 0.87
N THR A 137 -12.90 0.94 1.30
CA THR A 137 -13.67 1.85 0.47
C THR A 137 -13.09 3.24 0.55
N THR A 138 -13.19 4.00 -0.52
CA THR A 138 -12.93 5.43 -0.54
C THR A 138 -14.15 6.17 -0.04
N GLY A 139 -13.95 7.09 0.87
CA GLY A 139 -15.03 7.79 1.54
C GLY A 139 -14.61 9.15 2.13
N ILE A 140 -15.51 9.70 2.91
CA ILE A 140 -15.32 10.99 3.57
C ILE A 140 -15.02 10.76 5.04
N GLY A 141 -13.81 11.16 5.47
CA GLY A 141 -13.45 11.32 6.88
C GLY A 141 -13.75 12.74 7.31
N VAL A 142 -14.50 12.93 8.40
CA VAL A 142 -14.92 14.25 8.83
C VAL A 142 -14.85 14.44 10.34
N ASN A 143 -14.29 15.57 10.78
CA ASN A 143 -14.48 16.06 12.14
C ASN A 143 -15.87 16.69 12.21
N VAL A 144 -16.83 15.93 12.74
CA VAL A 144 -18.26 16.25 12.67
C VAL A 144 -18.58 17.61 13.31
N ASP A 145 -18.02 17.91 14.47
CA ASP A 145 -18.33 19.12 15.22
C ASP A 145 -17.82 20.36 14.48
N ARG A 146 -16.57 20.33 14.05
CA ARG A 146 -15.96 21.43 13.30
C ARG A 146 -16.59 21.65 11.92
N ALA A 147 -16.99 20.57 11.25
CA ALA A 147 -17.65 20.65 9.95
C ALA A 147 -19.07 21.22 10.08
N LYS A 148 -19.84 20.78 11.08
CA LYS A 148 -21.19 21.32 11.37
C LYS A 148 -21.16 22.81 11.70
N GLU A 149 -20.20 23.26 12.49
CA GLU A 149 -19.99 24.66 12.81
C GLU A 149 -19.86 25.52 11.54
N ARG A 150 -19.17 25.04 10.53
CA ARG A 150 -18.90 25.74 9.27
C ARG A 150 -20.02 25.63 8.23
N LEU A 151 -20.70 24.50 8.23
CA LEU A 151 -21.72 24.17 7.22
C LEU A 151 -23.16 24.47 7.67
N GLY A 152 -23.36 24.87 8.95
CA GLY A 152 -24.66 25.32 9.43
C GLY A 152 -25.75 24.26 9.37
N GLY A 153 -25.45 23.00 9.69
CA GLY A 153 -26.40 21.89 9.69
C GLY A 153 -26.58 21.20 8.34
N GLN A 154 -25.74 21.49 7.35
CA GLN A 154 -25.69 20.76 6.07
C GLN A 154 -25.40 19.28 6.33
N GLN A 155 -26.00 18.40 5.55
CA GLN A 155 -25.67 16.97 5.55
C GLN A 155 -24.19 16.73 5.23
N LEU A 156 -23.53 15.85 5.98
CA LEU A 156 -22.10 15.54 5.84
C LEU A 156 -21.85 14.19 5.14
N ASP A 157 -22.88 13.38 4.95
CA ASP A 157 -22.85 12.04 4.39
C ASP A 157 -23.14 12.00 2.89
N THR A 158 -22.86 13.08 2.19
CA THR A 158 -23.02 13.22 0.75
C THR A 158 -21.76 13.77 0.09
N TRP A 159 -21.45 13.31 -1.10
CA TRP A 159 -20.34 13.81 -1.91
C TRP A 159 -20.49 15.27 -2.32
N ASP A 160 -21.70 15.84 -2.19
CA ASP A 160 -21.93 17.28 -2.40
C ASP A 160 -21.03 18.16 -1.52
N VAL A 161 -20.78 17.74 -0.28
CA VAL A 161 -19.90 18.49 0.64
C VAL A 161 -18.46 18.58 0.16
N VAL A 162 -18.05 17.62 -0.68
CA VAL A 162 -16.72 17.54 -1.28
C VAL A 162 -16.66 18.25 -2.63
N PHE A 163 -17.64 17.98 -3.52
CA PHE A 163 -17.52 18.35 -4.92
C PHE A 163 -18.31 19.60 -5.33
N LYS A 164 -19.15 20.17 -4.43
CA LYS A 164 -19.76 21.47 -4.64
C LYS A 164 -18.86 22.59 -4.08
N PRO A 165 -18.30 23.47 -4.94
CA PRO A 165 -17.38 24.51 -4.50
C PRO A 165 -17.96 25.41 -3.40
N GLU A 166 -19.26 25.72 -3.46
CA GLU A 166 -19.97 26.57 -2.49
C GLU A 166 -20.06 25.92 -1.08
N LEU A 167 -19.98 24.60 -0.98
CA LEU A 167 -19.92 23.90 0.30
C LEU A 167 -18.47 23.72 0.76
N LEU A 168 -17.59 23.28 -0.13
CA LEU A 168 -16.19 23.01 0.20
C LEU A 168 -15.44 24.27 0.62
N THR A 169 -15.76 25.44 0.00
CA THR A 169 -15.19 26.75 0.38
C THR A 169 -15.37 27.04 1.85
N LYS A 170 -16.52 26.69 2.44
CA LYS A 170 -16.79 26.91 3.86
C LYS A 170 -15.86 26.11 4.77
N LEU A 171 -15.36 24.97 4.29
CA LEU A 171 -14.40 24.11 5.00
C LEU A 171 -12.94 24.48 4.73
N GLY A 172 -12.66 25.33 3.74
CA GLY A 172 -11.29 25.65 3.31
C GLY A 172 -10.41 26.19 4.45
N SER A 173 -10.95 27.07 5.31
CA SER A 173 -10.22 27.60 6.47
C SER A 173 -9.97 26.56 7.56
N CYS A 174 -10.87 25.59 7.70
CA CYS A 174 -10.74 24.47 8.62
C CYS A 174 -9.75 23.41 8.12
N GLY A 175 -9.60 23.30 6.81
CA GLY A 175 -8.70 22.38 6.12
C GLY A 175 -9.40 21.18 5.51
N VAL A 176 -9.03 20.93 4.25
CA VAL A 176 -9.50 19.79 3.46
C VAL A 176 -8.30 19.10 2.83
N HIS A 177 -8.16 17.80 3.04
CA HIS A 177 -7.21 16.96 2.33
C HIS A 177 -7.92 16.00 1.38
N MET A 178 -7.25 15.61 0.32
CA MET A 178 -7.75 14.61 -0.64
C MET A 178 -6.65 13.63 -0.98
N LEU A 179 -7.04 12.44 -1.39
CA LEU A 179 -6.12 11.44 -1.91
C LEU A 179 -5.36 11.98 -3.11
N ASP A 180 -4.07 11.73 -3.17
CA ASP A 180 -3.24 11.84 -4.36
C ASP A 180 -3.27 10.50 -5.11
N ALA A 181 -4.46 10.15 -5.62
CA ALA A 181 -4.76 8.89 -6.27
C ALA A 181 -5.84 9.13 -7.33
N ALA A 182 -5.43 9.33 -8.57
CA ALA A 182 -6.34 9.61 -9.68
C ALA A 182 -7.31 8.45 -9.96
N ASP A 183 -6.87 7.22 -9.74
CA ASP A 183 -7.65 5.99 -9.89
C ASP A 183 -8.77 5.85 -8.84
N GLU A 184 -8.70 6.61 -7.74
CA GLU A 184 -9.75 6.72 -6.74
C GLU A 184 -10.63 7.96 -6.93
N MET A 185 -10.00 9.10 -7.20
CA MET A 185 -10.69 10.38 -7.24
C MET A 185 -11.57 10.53 -8.49
N ILE A 186 -11.09 10.10 -9.68
CA ILE A 186 -11.86 10.21 -10.93
C ILE A 186 -13.13 9.35 -10.91
N PRO A 187 -13.09 8.04 -10.57
CA PRO A 187 -14.29 7.23 -10.43
C PRO A 187 -15.28 7.78 -9.40
N THR A 188 -14.79 8.33 -8.30
CA THR A 188 -15.63 8.94 -7.26
C THR A 188 -16.38 10.15 -7.79
N VAL A 189 -15.72 11.03 -8.54
CA VAL A 189 -16.35 12.19 -9.18
C VAL A 189 -17.33 11.77 -10.26
N LEU A 190 -16.98 10.79 -11.10
CA LEU A 190 -17.88 10.27 -12.13
C LEU A 190 -19.18 9.77 -11.52
N ARG A 191 -19.08 8.98 -10.45
CA ARG A 191 -20.24 8.49 -9.71
C ARG A 191 -21.08 9.64 -9.13
N TRP A 192 -20.45 10.67 -8.56
CA TRP A 192 -21.17 11.87 -8.10
C TRP A 192 -21.91 12.59 -9.22
N LEU A 193 -21.32 12.62 -10.44
CA LEU A 193 -21.92 13.19 -11.64
C LEU A 193 -22.98 12.27 -12.27
N SER A 194 -23.30 11.11 -11.68
CA SER A 194 -24.19 10.08 -12.22
C SER A 194 -23.71 9.50 -13.56
N VAL A 195 -22.39 9.45 -13.75
CA VAL A 195 -21.70 8.82 -14.86
C VAL A 195 -21.13 7.47 -14.38
N ASP A 196 -20.98 6.51 -15.30
CA ASP A 196 -20.33 5.24 -15.01
C ASP A 196 -18.91 5.47 -14.45
N PRO A 197 -18.61 5.05 -13.21
CA PRO A 197 -17.28 5.22 -12.62
C PRO A 197 -16.17 4.50 -13.38
N ASP A 198 -16.50 3.45 -14.13
CA ASP A 198 -15.58 2.66 -14.96
C ASP A 198 -15.48 3.15 -16.41
N SER A 199 -16.09 4.31 -16.72
CA SER A 199 -16.07 4.89 -18.07
C SER A 199 -14.63 5.06 -18.59
N LYS A 200 -14.42 4.61 -19.83
CA LYS A 200 -13.18 4.82 -20.58
C LYS A 200 -13.32 5.95 -21.60
N ASN A 201 -14.45 6.66 -21.60
CA ASN A 201 -14.69 7.77 -22.50
C ASN A 201 -13.92 9.01 -22.05
N THR A 202 -13.07 9.53 -22.90
CA THR A 202 -12.25 10.72 -22.61
C THR A 202 -13.08 11.93 -22.17
N ALA A 203 -14.26 12.14 -22.79
CA ALA A 203 -15.15 13.25 -22.44
C ALA A 203 -15.70 13.13 -21.00
N ASP A 204 -15.88 11.92 -20.48
CA ASP A 204 -16.31 11.72 -19.10
C ASP A 204 -15.16 11.97 -18.13
N ILE A 205 -13.95 11.52 -18.45
CA ILE A 205 -12.74 11.81 -17.68
C ILE A 205 -12.47 13.31 -17.63
N GLU A 206 -12.64 14.02 -18.75
CA GLU A 206 -12.50 15.49 -18.81
C GLU A 206 -13.54 16.21 -17.93
N LYS A 207 -14.79 15.73 -17.90
CA LYS A 207 -15.82 16.26 -16.99
C LYS A 207 -15.42 16.09 -15.52
N ALA A 208 -14.89 14.92 -15.14
CA ALA A 208 -14.41 14.67 -13.80
C ALA A 208 -13.24 15.60 -13.47
N GLY A 209 -12.27 15.75 -14.37
CA GLY A 209 -11.15 16.66 -14.22
C GLY A 209 -11.61 18.13 -14.05
N ALA A 210 -12.58 18.56 -14.84
CA ALA A 210 -13.15 19.91 -14.71
C ALA A 210 -13.85 20.14 -13.36
N ALA A 211 -14.53 19.12 -12.82
CA ALA A 211 -15.13 19.19 -11.49
C ALA A 211 -14.06 19.29 -10.39
N LEU A 212 -13.00 18.49 -10.46
CA LEU A 212 -11.86 18.55 -9.55
C LEU A 212 -11.14 19.90 -9.62
N ALA A 213 -10.97 20.46 -10.82
CA ALA A 213 -10.33 21.77 -11.01
C ALA A 213 -11.08 22.89 -10.27
N LYS A 214 -12.44 22.82 -10.23
CA LYS A 214 -13.26 23.83 -9.53
C LYS A 214 -13.06 23.80 -8.01
N ILE A 215 -12.83 22.64 -7.43
CA ILE A 215 -12.64 22.51 -5.98
C ILE A 215 -11.17 22.60 -5.56
N ARG A 216 -10.23 22.47 -6.50
CA ARG A 216 -8.78 22.51 -6.23
C ARG A 216 -8.33 23.67 -5.35
N PRO A 217 -8.82 24.93 -5.52
CA PRO A 217 -8.43 26.08 -4.68
C PRO A 217 -8.81 25.94 -3.20
N HIS A 218 -9.76 25.05 -2.88
CA HIS A 218 -10.26 24.84 -1.52
C HIS A 218 -9.64 23.62 -0.83
N VAL A 219 -8.81 22.85 -1.56
CA VAL A 219 -8.08 21.72 -1.04
C VAL A 219 -6.71 22.17 -0.56
N ARG A 220 -6.43 21.96 0.73
CA ARG A 220 -5.17 22.33 1.35
C ARG A 220 -4.03 21.46 0.86
N LYS A 221 -4.28 20.14 0.75
CA LYS A 221 -3.26 19.15 0.34
C LYS A 221 -3.87 17.96 -0.36
N PHE A 222 -3.13 17.45 -1.35
CA PHE A 222 -3.30 16.13 -1.92
C PHE A 222 -2.19 15.24 -1.38
N HIS A 223 -2.55 14.17 -0.68
CA HIS A 223 -1.62 13.19 -0.12
C HIS A 223 -2.38 11.97 0.37
N SER A 224 -1.84 10.79 0.12
CA SER A 224 -2.55 9.53 0.40
C SER A 224 -2.28 8.92 1.79
N ALA A 225 -1.51 9.60 2.66
CA ALA A 225 -1.28 9.15 4.04
C ALA A 225 -1.43 10.27 5.09
N GLU A 226 -0.93 11.48 4.85
CA GLU A 226 -0.87 12.54 5.87
C GLU A 226 -2.23 12.98 6.44
N TYR A 227 -3.33 12.72 5.74
CA TYR A 227 -4.65 13.06 6.24
C TYR A 227 -5.04 12.29 7.51
N ILE A 228 -4.44 11.13 7.78
CA ILE A 228 -4.68 10.30 8.96
C ILE A 228 -4.34 11.13 10.22
N ASN A 229 -3.09 11.56 10.31
CA ASN A 229 -2.62 12.37 11.44
C ASN A 229 -3.31 13.74 11.51
N ALA A 230 -3.55 14.36 10.34
CA ALA A 230 -4.21 15.66 10.28
C ALA A 230 -5.68 15.60 10.78
N LEU A 231 -6.41 14.52 10.53
CA LEU A 231 -7.74 14.27 11.10
C LEU A 231 -7.65 13.99 12.60
N ALA A 232 -6.79 13.06 13.02
CA ALA A 232 -6.61 12.65 14.41
C ALA A 232 -6.26 13.83 15.31
N ASN A 233 -5.37 14.72 14.83
CA ASN A 233 -4.94 15.90 15.56
C ASN A 233 -5.93 17.10 15.44
N GLY A 234 -6.99 16.96 14.66
CA GLY A 234 -7.94 18.04 14.42
C GLY A 234 -7.39 19.20 13.58
N GLU A 235 -6.34 19.01 12.83
CA GLU A 235 -5.73 20.03 11.95
C GLU A 235 -6.56 20.32 10.72
N ILE A 236 -7.39 19.33 10.31
CA ILE A 236 -8.33 19.45 9.19
C ILE A 236 -9.74 19.05 9.62
N CYS A 237 -10.74 19.51 8.87
CA CYS A 237 -12.14 19.16 9.10
C CYS A 237 -12.61 17.98 8.27
N LEU A 238 -12.05 17.80 7.08
CA LEU A 238 -12.52 16.84 6.10
C LEU A 238 -11.34 16.27 5.33
N ALA A 239 -11.40 14.97 5.08
CA ALA A 239 -10.56 14.30 4.12
C ALA A 239 -11.36 13.37 3.21
N VAL A 240 -10.98 13.27 1.95
CA VAL A 240 -11.29 12.09 1.13
C VAL A 240 -10.17 11.11 1.34
N GLY A 241 -10.50 9.94 1.86
CA GLY A 241 -9.52 8.92 2.25
C GLY A 241 -10.09 7.52 2.27
N TRP A 242 -9.27 6.56 2.63
CA TRP A 242 -9.66 5.16 2.75
C TRP A 242 -10.28 4.87 4.10
N SER A 243 -11.24 3.95 4.13
CA SER A 243 -12.04 3.65 5.32
C SER A 243 -11.20 3.19 6.50
N GLY A 244 -10.18 2.37 6.30
CA GLY A 244 -9.27 1.91 7.35
C GLY A 244 -8.53 3.05 8.02
N ASP A 245 -8.01 3.96 7.23
CA ASP A 245 -7.25 5.13 7.67
C ASP A 245 -8.12 6.12 8.46
N VAL A 246 -9.36 6.34 7.99
CA VAL A 246 -10.32 7.21 8.70
C VAL A 246 -10.71 6.60 10.04
N LEU A 247 -10.84 5.27 10.12
CA LEU A 247 -11.08 4.56 11.38
C LEU A 247 -9.88 4.63 12.31
N GLN A 248 -8.66 4.60 11.77
CA GLN A 248 -7.42 4.77 12.54
C GLN A 248 -7.29 6.19 13.10
N ALA A 249 -7.72 7.20 12.36
CA ALA A 249 -7.71 8.60 12.79
C ALA A 249 -8.73 8.93 13.90
N ARG A 250 -9.70 8.05 14.15
CA ARG A 250 -10.77 8.21 15.15
C ARG A 250 -10.30 7.93 16.56
#